data_57eef0cb39961e6229fef897495ad19e
#
_entry.id   57eef0cb39961e6229fef897495ad19e
#
_cell.length_a   1.000
_cell.length_b   1.000
_cell.length_c   1.000
_cell.angle_alpha   90.00
_cell.angle_beta   90.00
_cell.angle_gamma   90.00
#
_symmetry.space_group_name_H-M   'P 1'
#
loop_
_entity.id
_entity.type
_entity.pdbx_description
1 polymer ?
#
loop_
_entity_poly.entity_id
_entity_poly.type
_entity_poly.pdbx_seq_one_letter_code
_entity_poly.pdbx_strand_id
1 'polypeptide(L)'
;MADQAPRPAREFVVEADGGSRGNPGPAGYGAVVLDPVTGEALVEAAEYLGVVTNNVAEYRGLLAGLRAAAELDPDAAVHVRMDSKLVVEQMSGRWKIKHPDMKPLAAEAARVFPPGRVTYEWIPRASNKHADRLANEAMDAGARGEAWSPSDSTAELDAAAAD
;
A
#
# COMPACT_ATOMS: atom_id res chain seq x y z
N MET A 1 11.92 16.33 31.89
CA MET A 1 11.48 16.35 31.30
C MET A 1 11.01 17.17 30.28
N ALA A 2 10.42 18.02 30.54
CA ALA A 2 9.95 18.96 29.56
C ALA A 2 11.05 19.56 28.72
N ASP A 3 12.22 19.41 29.15
CA ASP A 3 13.37 19.88 28.43
C ASP A 3 13.77 18.97 27.27
N GLN A 4 13.09 17.87 27.11
CA GLN A 4 13.38 17.04 25.98
C GLN A 4 12.78 17.62 24.72
N ALA A 5 13.61 17.83 23.72
CA ALA A 5 13.13 18.19 22.41
C ALA A 5 12.24 17.07 21.87
N PRO A 6 11.15 17.40 21.17
CA PRO A 6 10.34 16.37 20.53
C PRO A 6 11.24 15.57 19.59
N ARG A 7 11.09 14.26 19.61
CA ARG A 7 11.79 13.42 18.64
C ARG A 7 11.29 13.79 17.26
N PRO A 8 12.18 13.91 16.26
CA PRO A 8 11.72 13.99 14.90
C PRO A 8 10.82 12.80 14.62
N ALA A 9 9.66 13.03 14.06
CA ALA A 9 8.79 11.95 13.67
C ALA A 9 9.52 11.06 12.66
N ARG A 10 9.39 9.75 12.80
CA ARG A 10 9.90 8.84 11.77
C ARG A 10 9.13 9.09 10.48
N GLU A 11 9.79 8.86 9.38
CA GLU A 11 9.18 8.98 8.07
C GLU A 11 9.27 7.66 7.35
N PHE A 12 8.19 7.28 6.70
CA PHE A 12 8.13 6.10 5.85
C PHE A 12 7.57 6.46 4.49
N VAL A 13 7.97 5.70 3.50
CA VAL A 13 7.32 5.67 2.20
C VAL A 13 6.54 4.37 2.13
N VAL A 14 5.28 4.45 1.72
CA VAL A 14 4.46 3.27 1.45
C VAL A 14 4.20 3.24 -0.05
N GLU A 15 4.52 2.11 -0.68
CA GLU A 15 4.10 1.83 -2.05
C GLU A 15 3.08 0.71 -1.98
N ALA A 16 1.98 0.87 -2.72
CA ALA A 16 0.90 -0.10 -2.71
C ALA A 16 0.34 -0.26 -4.11
N ASP A 17 -0.16 -1.44 -4.38
CA ASP A 17 -0.81 -1.78 -5.64
C ASP A 17 -1.87 -2.83 -5.39
N GLY A 18 -2.89 -2.85 -6.23
CA GLY A 18 -3.92 -3.85 -6.19
C GLY A 18 -4.48 -4.08 -7.58
N GLY A 19 -4.99 -5.25 -7.82
CA GLY A 19 -5.57 -5.56 -9.11
C GLY A 19 -6.43 -6.80 -9.10
N SER A 20 -7.18 -6.99 -10.17
CA SER A 20 -7.96 -8.18 -10.38
C SER A 20 -7.71 -8.73 -11.78
N ARG A 21 -7.73 -10.04 -11.89
CA ARG A 21 -7.63 -10.74 -13.19
C ARG A 21 -9.03 -10.91 -13.72
N GLY A 22 -9.51 -9.89 -14.45
CA GLY A 22 -10.91 -9.64 -14.73
C GLY A 22 -11.44 -8.58 -13.75
N ASN A 23 -12.44 -7.81 -14.11
CA ASN A 23 -12.93 -6.71 -13.26
C ASN A 23 -14.45 -6.72 -13.15
N PRO A 24 -15.06 -7.39 -12.12
CA PRO A 24 -14.38 -8.05 -11.01
C PRO A 24 -13.75 -9.39 -11.43
N GLY A 25 -12.85 -9.88 -10.58
CA GLY A 25 -12.16 -11.15 -10.80
C GLY A 25 -11.26 -11.50 -9.64
N PRO A 26 -10.53 -12.62 -9.73
CA PRO A 26 -9.55 -12.98 -8.70
C PRO A 26 -8.57 -11.84 -8.50
N ALA A 27 -8.48 -11.33 -7.27
CA ALA A 27 -7.78 -10.10 -6.96
C ALA A 27 -6.78 -10.27 -5.83
N GLY A 28 -5.83 -9.35 -5.77
CA GLY A 28 -4.85 -9.31 -4.72
C GLY A 28 -4.23 -7.93 -4.60
N TYR A 29 -3.52 -7.72 -3.50
CA TYR A 29 -2.77 -6.49 -3.31
C TYR A 29 -1.35 -6.79 -2.84
N GLY A 30 -0.49 -5.81 -3.04
CA GLY A 30 0.83 -5.76 -2.47
C GLY A 30 1.10 -4.39 -1.90
N ALA A 31 1.85 -4.34 -0.81
CA ALA A 31 2.28 -3.10 -0.19
C ALA A 31 3.65 -3.30 0.43
N VAL A 32 4.45 -2.24 0.42
CA VAL A 32 5.77 -2.24 1.02
C VAL A 32 5.98 -0.94 1.78
N VAL A 33 6.55 -1.05 2.97
CA VAL A 33 6.97 0.11 3.77
C VAL A 33 8.47 0.24 3.60
N LEU A 34 8.91 1.41 3.13
CA LEU A 34 10.31 1.68 2.83
C LEU A 34 10.86 2.76 3.76
N ASP A 35 12.14 2.60 4.10
CA ASP A 35 12.90 3.69 4.71
C ASP A 35 13.20 4.72 3.61
N PRO A 36 12.80 6.01 3.78
CA PRO A 36 12.97 7.00 2.72
C PRO A 36 14.43 7.40 2.47
N VAL A 37 15.31 7.16 3.43
CA VAL A 37 16.74 7.52 3.31
C VAL A 37 17.53 6.41 2.62
N THR A 38 17.33 5.17 3.07
CA THR A 38 18.11 4.03 2.57
C THR A 38 17.43 3.29 1.43
N GLY A 39 16.11 3.44 1.28
CA GLY A 39 15.33 2.65 0.34
C GLY A 39 15.08 1.23 0.80
N GLU A 40 15.48 0.89 2.03
CA GLU A 40 15.30 -0.47 2.54
C GLU A 40 13.82 -0.81 2.70
N ALA A 41 13.43 -2.00 2.27
CA ALA A 41 12.09 -2.52 2.50
C ALA A 41 12.01 -3.03 3.94
N LEU A 42 11.22 -2.34 4.75
CA LEU A 42 11.06 -2.66 6.17
C LEU A 42 9.99 -3.70 6.41
N VAL A 43 8.88 -3.62 5.68
CA VAL A 43 7.76 -4.58 5.77
C VAL A 43 7.21 -4.77 4.38
N GLU A 44 6.92 -6.02 4.04
CA GLU A 44 6.16 -6.36 2.83
C GLU A 44 4.85 -7.00 3.25
N ALA A 45 3.76 -6.66 2.56
CA ALA A 45 2.45 -7.24 2.78
C ALA A 45 1.82 -7.58 1.43
N ALA A 46 1.15 -8.70 1.37
CA ALA A 46 0.42 -9.11 0.17
C ALA A 46 -0.67 -10.08 0.58
N GLU A 47 -1.79 -10.04 -0.14
CA GLU A 47 -2.92 -10.91 0.18
C GLU A 47 -3.77 -11.17 -1.06
N TYR A 48 -4.20 -12.42 -1.22
CA TYR A 48 -5.24 -12.77 -2.18
C TYR A 48 -6.61 -12.45 -1.58
N LEU A 49 -7.45 -11.75 -2.35
CA LEU A 49 -8.73 -11.24 -1.84
C LEU A 49 -9.95 -12.02 -2.33
N GLY A 50 -9.77 -13.03 -3.18
CA GLY A 50 -10.90 -13.62 -3.88
C GLY A 50 -11.38 -12.70 -4.99
N VAL A 51 -12.67 -12.75 -5.31
CA VAL A 51 -13.24 -11.98 -6.42
C VAL A 51 -13.69 -10.62 -5.94
N VAL A 52 -12.95 -9.59 -6.31
CA VAL A 52 -13.31 -8.18 -6.08
C VAL A 52 -12.89 -7.34 -7.29
N THR A 53 -13.24 -6.06 -7.27
CA THR A 53 -12.85 -5.12 -8.33
C THR A 53 -11.43 -4.62 -8.13
N ASN A 54 -10.83 -4.07 -9.20
CA ASN A 54 -9.53 -3.41 -9.13
C ASN A 54 -9.50 -2.35 -8.04
N ASN A 55 -10.52 -1.50 -7.98
CA ASN A 55 -10.53 -0.38 -7.04
C ASN A 55 -10.57 -0.83 -5.59
N VAL A 56 -11.31 -1.89 -5.30
CA VAL A 56 -11.33 -2.47 -3.95
C VAL A 56 -9.96 -3.02 -3.59
N ALA A 57 -9.31 -3.74 -4.51
CA ALA A 57 -7.96 -4.27 -4.29
C ALA A 57 -6.94 -3.15 -4.04
N GLU A 58 -7.04 -2.04 -4.79
CA GLU A 58 -6.18 -0.88 -4.60
C GLU A 58 -6.32 -0.28 -3.20
N TYR A 59 -7.56 -0.08 -2.73
CA TYR A 59 -7.80 0.43 -1.38
C TYR A 59 -7.34 -0.53 -0.30
N ARG A 60 -7.52 -1.84 -0.52
CA ARG A 60 -7.04 -2.86 0.43
C ARG A 60 -5.52 -2.83 0.54
N GLY A 61 -4.82 -2.64 -0.57
CA GLY A 61 -3.37 -2.49 -0.58
C GLY A 61 -2.91 -1.25 0.19
N LEU A 62 -3.55 -0.11 -0.05
CA LEU A 62 -3.28 1.12 0.69
C LEU A 62 -3.46 0.90 2.19
N LEU A 63 -4.59 0.32 2.58
CA LEU A 63 -4.91 0.09 3.98
C LEU A 63 -3.87 -0.82 4.65
N ALA A 64 -3.47 -1.90 3.98
CA ALA A 64 -2.44 -2.80 4.50
C ALA A 64 -1.11 -2.11 4.69
N GLY A 65 -0.70 -1.27 3.72
CA GLY A 65 0.54 -0.50 3.82
C GLY A 65 0.53 0.50 4.96
N LEU A 66 -0.57 1.23 5.12
CA LEU A 66 -0.71 2.18 6.23
C LEU A 66 -0.69 1.49 7.59
N ARG A 67 -1.39 0.36 7.72
CA ARG A 67 -1.40 -0.42 8.96
C ARG A 67 -0.01 -0.97 9.31
N ALA A 68 0.72 -1.45 8.31
CA ALA A 68 2.08 -1.93 8.52
C ALA A 68 3.00 -0.80 8.99
N ALA A 69 2.88 0.39 8.40
CA ALA A 69 3.63 1.56 8.84
C ALA A 69 3.28 1.95 10.29
N ALA A 70 2.00 1.93 10.65
CA ALA A 70 1.54 2.26 11.99
C ALA A 70 2.03 1.25 13.04
N GLU A 71 2.18 -0.02 12.66
CA GLU A 71 2.76 -1.01 13.56
C GLU A 71 4.23 -0.72 13.84
N LEU A 72 4.96 -0.19 12.87
CA LEU A 72 6.36 0.20 13.08
C LEU A 72 6.46 1.46 13.94
N ASP A 73 5.62 2.46 13.70
CA ASP A 73 5.59 3.69 14.46
C ASP A 73 4.25 4.42 14.24
N PRO A 74 3.35 4.41 15.23
CA PRO A 74 2.04 5.05 15.07
C PRO A 74 2.11 6.57 14.98
N ASP A 75 3.26 7.17 15.30
CA ASP A 75 3.45 8.62 15.24
C ASP A 75 4.18 9.07 13.97
N ALA A 76 4.48 8.15 13.07
CA ALA A 76 5.24 8.45 11.87
C ALA A 76 4.49 9.36 10.90
N ALA A 77 5.24 10.06 10.07
CA ALA A 77 4.73 10.67 8.84
C ALA A 77 4.92 9.66 7.71
N VAL A 78 3.92 9.55 6.86
CA VAL A 78 3.91 8.56 5.78
C VAL A 78 3.63 9.23 4.45
N HIS A 79 4.48 8.94 3.48
CA HIS A 79 4.26 9.36 2.10
C HIS A 79 3.88 8.15 1.28
N VAL A 80 2.65 8.15 0.78
CA VAL A 80 2.10 7.06 -0.02
C VAL A 80 2.33 7.32 -1.51
N ARG A 81 2.84 6.32 -2.21
CA ARG A 81 3.05 6.36 -3.65
C ARG A 81 2.28 5.23 -4.29
N MET A 82 1.37 5.56 -5.19
CA MET A 82 0.53 4.58 -5.89
C MET A 82 0.34 4.97 -7.34
N ASP A 83 0.12 3.99 -8.18
CA ASP A 83 -0.19 4.21 -9.59
C ASP A 83 -1.70 4.24 -9.87
N SER A 84 -2.53 4.16 -8.83
CA SER A 84 -3.97 4.36 -8.95
C SER A 84 -4.29 5.85 -8.78
N LYS A 85 -4.58 6.51 -9.87
CA LYS A 85 -4.95 7.93 -9.83
C LYS A 85 -6.23 8.14 -9.02
N LEU A 86 -7.19 7.22 -9.15
CA LEU A 86 -8.45 7.30 -8.41
C LEU A 86 -8.20 7.35 -6.91
N VAL A 87 -7.43 6.40 -6.38
CA VAL A 87 -7.16 6.33 -4.94
C VAL A 87 -6.39 7.56 -4.47
N VAL A 88 -5.36 7.96 -5.20
CA VAL A 88 -4.56 9.13 -4.84
C VAL A 88 -5.42 10.40 -4.81
N GLU A 89 -6.25 10.61 -5.81
CA GLU A 89 -7.10 11.79 -5.88
C GLU A 89 -8.20 11.78 -4.82
N GLN A 90 -8.79 10.62 -4.56
CA GLN A 90 -9.82 10.49 -3.53
C GLN A 90 -9.25 10.69 -2.13
N MET A 91 -8.12 10.07 -1.82
CA MET A 91 -7.50 10.19 -0.50
C MET A 91 -6.90 11.57 -0.26
N SER A 92 -6.55 12.28 -1.32
CA SER A 92 -6.09 13.67 -1.24
C SER A 92 -7.23 14.67 -1.12
N GLY A 93 -8.48 14.21 -1.20
CA GLY A 93 -9.66 15.07 -1.08
C GLY A 93 -10.04 15.82 -2.35
N ARG A 94 -9.37 15.53 -3.48
CA ARG A 94 -9.66 16.21 -4.75
C ARG A 94 -10.82 15.60 -5.51
N TRP A 95 -11.07 14.30 -5.32
CA TRP A 95 -12.20 13.62 -5.95
C TRP A 95 -13.10 13.01 -4.88
N LYS A 96 -14.41 13.05 -5.13
CA LYS A 96 -15.38 12.43 -4.23
C LYS A 96 -15.33 10.91 -4.32
N ILE A 97 -15.61 10.26 -3.19
CA ILE A 97 -15.77 8.82 -3.12
C ILE A 97 -17.26 8.53 -3.15
N LYS A 98 -17.73 8.00 -4.27
CA LYS A 98 -19.18 7.76 -4.46
C LYS A 98 -19.54 6.29 -4.31
N HIS A 99 -18.64 5.37 -4.62
CA HIS A 99 -18.93 3.96 -4.65
C HIS A 99 -19.04 3.40 -3.21
N PRO A 100 -20.14 2.69 -2.89
CA PRO A 100 -20.36 2.19 -1.53
C PRO A 100 -19.33 1.17 -1.06
N ASP A 101 -18.70 0.44 -1.96
CA ASP A 101 -17.66 -0.53 -1.59
C ASP A 101 -16.34 0.14 -1.20
N MET A 102 -16.09 1.34 -1.72
CA MET A 102 -14.85 2.06 -1.45
C MET A 102 -14.94 3.00 -0.27
N LYS A 103 -16.13 3.53 0.03
CA LYS A 103 -16.32 4.47 1.14
C LYS A 103 -15.81 3.95 2.47
N PRO A 104 -16.17 2.74 2.93
CA PRO A 104 -15.68 2.25 4.21
C PRO A 104 -14.17 2.01 4.21
N LEU A 105 -13.61 1.56 3.10
CA LEU A 105 -12.17 1.33 2.99
C LEU A 105 -11.38 2.63 3.07
N ALA A 106 -11.86 3.66 2.37
CA ALA A 106 -11.25 4.99 2.42
C ALA A 106 -11.34 5.59 3.82
N ALA A 107 -12.48 5.41 4.49
CA ALA A 107 -12.66 5.89 5.86
C ALA A 107 -11.72 5.19 6.84
N GLU A 108 -11.54 3.88 6.69
CA GLU A 108 -10.57 3.15 7.51
C GLU A 108 -9.14 3.62 7.26
N ALA A 109 -8.77 3.81 5.99
CA ALA A 109 -7.45 4.29 5.63
C ALA A 109 -7.18 5.68 6.22
N ALA A 110 -8.18 6.56 6.21
CA ALA A 110 -8.05 7.91 6.76
C ALA A 110 -7.88 7.93 8.28
N ARG A 111 -8.26 6.84 8.97
CA ARG A 111 -8.18 6.75 10.43
C ARG A 111 -6.92 6.07 10.94
N VAL A 112 -6.09 5.48 10.07
CA VAL A 112 -4.89 4.75 10.53
C VAL A 112 -3.90 5.70 11.22
N PHE A 113 -3.76 6.91 10.69
CA PHE A 113 -2.90 7.94 11.27
C PHE A 113 -3.71 9.21 11.56
N PRO A 114 -3.23 10.06 12.49
CA PRO A 114 -3.87 11.36 12.71
C PRO A 114 -3.86 12.21 11.44
N PRO A 115 -4.82 13.16 11.32
CA PRO A 115 -4.84 14.07 10.17
C PRO A 115 -3.51 14.79 9.97
N GLY A 116 -3.11 14.94 8.72
CA GLY A 116 -1.88 15.65 8.35
C GLY A 116 -0.60 14.81 8.36
N ARG A 117 -0.69 13.55 8.79
CA ARG A 117 0.48 12.66 8.83
C ARG A 117 0.73 11.93 7.53
N VAL A 118 -0.27 11.80 6.67
CA VAL A 118 -0.19 11.03 5.44
C VAL A 118 -0.33 11.93 4.23
N THR A 119 0.60 11.82 3.30
CA THR A 119 0.53 12.49 2.00
C THR A 119 0.47 11.45 0.90
N TYR A 120 -0.04 11.83 -0.27
CA TYR A 120 -0.26 10.92 -1.39
C TYR A 120 0.35 11.48 -2.66
N GLU A 121 0.98 10.59 -3.41
CA GLU A 121 1.60 10.94 -4.70
C GLU A 121 1.24 9.87 -5.73
N TRP A 122 0.74 10.29 -6.89
CA TRP A 122 0.59 9.39 -8.00
C TRP A 122 1.94 9.17 -8.68
N ILE A 123 2.25 7.91 -8.98
CA ILE A 123 3.44 7.53 -9.72
C ILE A 123 3.05 6.66 -10.91
N PRO A 124 3.85 6.66 -11.99
CA PRO A 124 3.59 5.75 -13.11
C PRO A 124 3.76 4.31 -12.67
N ARG A 125 3.05 3.42 -13.34
CA ARG A 125 3.10 1.98 -13.04
C ARG A 125 4.53 1.43 -13.08
N ALA A 126 5.35 1.89 -14.01
CA ALA A 126 6.74 1.47 -14.11
C ALA A 126 7.58 1.82 -12.88
N SER A 127 7.13 2.78 -12.06
CA SER A 127 7.79 3.18 -10.83
C SER A 127 7.24 2.47 -9.59
N ASN A 128 6.24 1.58 -9.76
CA ASN A 128 5.57 0.88 -8.65
C ASN A 128 5.76 -0.65 -8.75
N LYS A 129 6.90 -1.08 -9.24
CA LYS A 129 7.15 -2.50 -9.57
C LYS A 129 7.22 -3.41 -8.34
N HIS A 130 7.72 -2.91 -7.22
CA HIS A 130 7.81 -3.71 -6.00
C HIS A 130 6.42 -4.14 -5.53
N ALA A 131 5.53 -3.17 -5.38
CA ALA A 131 4.15 -3.45 -4.95
C ALA A 131 3.38 -4.27 -6.00
N ASP A 132 3.58 -3.97 -7.28
CA ASP A 132 2.97 -4.74 -8.37
C ASP A 132 3.38 -6.21 -8.32
N ARG A 133 4.66 -6.47 -8.11
CA ARG A 133 5.16 -7.84 -8.00
C ARG A 133 4.54 -8.57 -6.82
N LEU A 134 4.44 -7.91 -5.66
CA LEU A 134 3.79 -8.49 -4.48
C LEU A 134 2.33 -8.83 -4.75
N ALA A 135 1.60 -7.94 -5.41
CA ALA A 135 0.19 -8.19 -5.76
C ALA A 135 0.05 -9.42 -6.69
N ASN A 136 0.93 -9.52 -7.69
CA ASN A 136 0.92 -10.67 -8.60
C ASN A 136 1.29 -11.96 -7.88
N GLU A 137 2.27 -11.93 -6.98
CA GLU A 137 2.62 -13.10 -6.17
C GLU A 137 1.44 -13.57 -5.34
N ALA A 138 0.68 -12.64 -4.74
CA ALA A 138 -0.50 -12.97 -3.96
C ALA A 138 -1.60 -13.61 -4.82
N MET A 139 -1.83 -13.08 -6.01
CA MET A 139 -2.81 -13.64 -6.94
C MET A 139 -2.39 -15.02 -7.45
N ASP A 140 -1.10 -15.21 -7.73
CA ASP A 140 -0.56 -16.51 -8.14
C ASP A 140 -0.71 -17.55 -7.02
N ALA A 141 -0.38 -17.18 -5.79
CA ALA A 141 -0.55 -18.05 -4.62
C ALA A 141 -2.03 -18.42 -4.44
N GLY A 142 -2.92 -17.44 -4.54
CA GLY A 142 -4.36 -17.66 -4.46
C GLY A 142 -4.88 -18.62 -5.52
N ALA A 143 -4.36 -18.52 -6.74
CA ALA A 143 -4.72 -19.42 -7.84
C ALA A 143 -4.30 -20.85 -7.57
N ARG A 144 -3.25 -21.06 -6.77
CA ARG A 144 -2.80 -22.39 -6.33
C ARG A 144 -3.46 -22.86 -5.04
N GLY A 145 -4.34 -22.05 -4.46
CA GLY A 145 -4.95 -22.37 -3.15
C GLY A 145 -3.98 -22.22 -1.99
N GLU A 146 -2.93 -21.41 -2.15
CA GLU A 146 -1.90 -21.17 -1.15
C GLU A 146 -1.98 -19.76 -0.60
N ALA A 147 -1.47 -19.56 0.62
CA ALA A 147 -1.28 -18.23 1.18
C ALA A 147 0.06 -17.66 0.70
N TRP A 148 0.09 -16.36 0.43
CA TRP A 148 1.34 -15.67 0.14
C TRP A 148 2.24 -15.64 1.39
N SER A 149 3.55 -15.81 1.18
CA SER A 149 4.54 -15.74 2.25
C SER A 149 5.69 -14.81 1.84
N PRO A 150 6.14 -13.91 2.74
CA PRO A 150 7.26 -13.02 2.42
C PRO A 150 8.55 -13.77 2.10
N SER A 151 8.76 -14.95 2.69
CA SER A 151 9.97 -15.73 2.46
C SER A 151 10.09 -16.26 1.03
N ASP A 152 8.98 -16.33 0.30
CA ASP A 152 8.95 -16.81 -1.08
C ASP A 152 8.97 -15.67 -2.11
N SER A 153 9.00 -14.41 -1.64
CA SER A 153 8.91 -13.26 -2.54
C SER A 153 10.24 -12.93 -3.21
N THR A 154 10.18 -12.56 -4.48
CA THR A 154 11.30 -12.00 -5.24
C THR A 154 11.09 -10.53 -5.58
N ALA A 155 10.04 -9.92 -5.01
CA ALA A 155 9.62 -8.57 -5.39
C ALA A 155 10.70 -7.52 -5.17
N GLU A 156 11.48 -7.64 -4.10
CA GLU A 156 12.57 -6.72 -3.82
C GLU A 156 13.69 -6.82 -4.87
N LEU A 157 13.99 -8.03 -5.31
CA LEU A 157 14.99 -8.25 -6.36
C LEU A 157 14.52 -7.68 -7.68
N ASP A 158 13.24 -7.86 -8.02
CA ASP A 158 12.66 -7.32 -9.24
C ASP A 158 12.68 -5.78 -9.24
N ALA A 159 12.40 -5.17 -8.10
CA ALA A 159 12.45 -3.73 -7.94
C ALA A 159 13.88 -3.19 -8.12
N ALA A 160 14.86 -3.86 -7.53
CA ALA A 160 16.27 -3.49 -7.67
C ALA A 160 16.75 -3.63 -9.12
N ALA A 161 16.30 -4.66 -9.81
CA ALA A 161 16.67 -4.87 -11.21
C ALA A 161 16.04 -3.83 -12.15
N ALA A 162 15.00 -3.16 -11.74
CA ALA A 162 14.32 -2.15 -12.53
C ALA A 162 15.03 -0.79 -12.49
N ASP A 163 15.87 -0.60 -11.50
CA ASP A 163 16.66 0.61 -11.38
C ASP A 163 17.93 0.50 -12.23
#